data_cd7743e29b00511cca634528428096d1
#
_entry.id   cd7743e29b00511cca634528428096d1
#
_cell.length_a   1.000
_cell.length_b   1.000
_cell.length_c   1.000
_cell.angle_alpha   90.00
_cell.angle_beta   90.00
_cell.angle_gamma   90.00
#
_symmetry.space_group_name_H-M   'P 1'
#
loop_
_entity.id
_entity.type
_entity.pdbx_description
1 polymer ?
#
loop_
_entity_poly.entity_id
_entity_poly.type
_entity_poly.pdbx_seq_one_letter_code
_entity_poly.pdbx_strand_id
1 'polypeptide(L)'
;MQTAYPDYRHYTAREYGTRVGLYRLLDALAAADATASFATNGAIADRYPEVIEHLLAKGHEIVAHSSDMNGTIATGIAEEEEKQLIESSLASLERVAGHRPRGWMSIARSQSWDTPRLLVEAGIAYCCDWVNDDLPYSMKTAAGPLINVPVNHELSDRQVIGTQQQSAESYAVQIKDAFHWLVGEAEESGPRFLPIQVTPYIMGLPYRIGAFEELLRWLADQGDCAFHTCGEVASAAR
;
A
#
# COMPACT_ATOMS: atom_id res chain seq x y z
N MET A 1 16.30 -24.53 5.77
CA MET A 1 17.37 -24.23 4.79
C MET A 1 17.98 -22.89 5.23
N GLN A 2 19.27 -22.83 5.52
CA GLN A 2 19.93 -21.57 5.90
C GLN A 2 20.07 -20.70 4.65
N THR A 3 19.63 -19.44 4.75
CA THR A 3 19.86 -18.43 3.71
C THR A 3 21.30 -17.96 3.79
N ALA A 4 21.98 -17.87 2.66
CA ALA A 4 23.32 -17.30 2.61
C ALA A 4 23.30 -15.83 3.06
N TYR A 5 24.30 -15.40 3.82
CA TYR A 5 24.45 -14.00 4.19
C TYR A 5 25.74 -13.45 3.56
N PRO A 6 25.70 -12.30 2.88
CA PRO A 6 24.50 -11.52 2.52
C PRO A 6 23.62 -12.23 1.47
N ASP A 7 22.30 -12.07 1.59
CA ASP A 7 21.34 -12.63 0.63
C ASP A 7 21.16 -11.70 -0.57
N TYR A 8 22.10 -11.78 -1.51
CA TYR A 8 22.07 -10.96 -2.72
C TYR A 8 20.85 -11.24 -3.60
N ARG A 9 20.33 -12.47 -3.63
CA ARG A 9 19.14 -12.80 -4.41
C ARG A 9 17.92 -12.05 -3.88
N HIS A 10 17.75 -12.03 -2.57
CA HIS A 10 16.63 -11.36 -1.94
C HIS A 10 16.72 -9.84 -2.09
N TYR A 11 17.92 -9.29 -1.97
CA TYR A 11 18.19 -7.88 -2.16
C TYR A 11 17.94 -7.45 -3.62
N THR A 12 18.57 -8.11 -4.58
CA THR A 12 18.49 -7.74 -6.00
C THR A 12 17.10 -7.96 -6.59
N ALA A 13 16.33 -8.95 -6.12
CA ALA A 13 14.94 -9.12 -6.52
C ALA A 13 14.07 -7.92 -6.12
N ARG A 14 14.28 -7.35 -4.94
CA ARG A 14 13.57 -6.14 -4.52
C ARG A 14 14.01 -4.89 -5.28
N GLU A 15 15.33 -4.77 -5.50
CA GLU A 15 15.88 -3.67 -6.30
C GLU A 15 15.34 -3.69 -7.74
N TYR A 16 15.15 -4.88 -8.34
CA TYR A 16 14.46 -5.03 -9.62
C TYR A 16 13.08 -4.38 -9.60
N GLY A 17 12.34 -4.55 -8.49
CA GLY A 17 11.03 -3.91 -8.31
C GLY A 17 11.11 -2.40 -8.47
N THR A 18 12.05 -1.74 -7.79
CA THR A 18 12.22 -0.29 -7.85
C THR A 18 12.74 0.19 -9.22
N ARG A 19 13.63 -0.58 -9.86
CA ARG A 19 14.30 -0.16 -11.11
C ARG A 19 13.52 -0.48 -12.37
N VAL A 20 12.71 -1.53 -12.37
CA VAL A 20 12.04 -2.03 -13.57
C VAL A 20 10.55 -2.31 -13.33
N GLY A 21 10.24 -3.10 -12.30
CA GLY A 21 8.88 -3.56 -12.06
C GLY A 21 7.89 -2.43 -11.78
N LEU A 22 8.32 -1.40 -11.06
CA LEU A 22 7.54 -0.21 -10.77
C LEU A 22 7.06 0.48 -12.06
N TYR A 23 7.95 0.69 -13.01
CA TYR A 23 7.60 1.42 -14.24
C TYR A 23 6.58 0.66 -15.09
N ARG A 24 6.62 -0.67 -15.12
CA ARG A 24 5.56 -1.47 -15.74
C ARG A 24 4.22 -1.34 -15.05
N LEU A 25 4.21 -1.28 -13.71
CA LEU A 25 2.98 -1.02 -12.97
C LEU A 25 2.43 0.38 -13.27
N LEU A 26 3.31 1.38 -13.37
CA LEU A 26 2.90 2.74 -13.72
C LEU A 26 2.32 2.83 -15.15
N ASP A 27 2.91 2.10 -16.11
CA ASP A 27 2.37 2.02 -17.45
C ASP A 27 0.98 1.35 -17.46
N ALA A 28 0.80 0.27 -16.68
CA ALA A 28 -0.49 -0.41 -16.54
C ALA A 28 -1.56 0.49 -15.91
N LEU A 29 -1.21 1.24 -14.86
CA LEU A 29 -2.09 2.22 -14.21
C LEU A 29 -2.48 3.34 -15.17
N ALA A 30 -1.50 3.90 -15.90
CA ALA A 30 -1.75 4.96 -16.87
C ALA A 30 -2.65 4.49 -18.02
N ALA A 31 -2.51 3.24 -18.47
CA ALA A 31 -3.36 2.68 -19.53
C ALA A 31 -4.83 2.50 -19.09
N ALA A 32 -5.08 2.41 -17.79
CA ALA A 32 -6.43 2.31 -17.20
C ALA A 32 -6.94 3.65 -16.62
N ASP A 33 -6.21 4.75 -16.81
CA ASP A 33 -6.49 6.07 -16.18
C ASP A 33 -6.67 5.96 -14.65
N ALA A 34 -5.85 5.11 -14.02
CA ALA A 34 -5.95 4.79 -12.61
C ALA A 34 -4.86 5.48 -11.78
N THR A 35 -5.25 6.07 -10.65
CA THR A 35 -4.34 6.51 -9.61
C THR A 35 -4.14 5.42 -8.55
N ALA A 36 -3.04 5.50 -7.79
CA ALA A 36 -2.75 4.53 -6.72
C ALA A 36 -2.01 5.19 -5.55
N SER A 37 -2.06 4.54 -4.40
CA SER A 37 -1.26 4.89 -3.23
C SER A 37 -0.03 3.99 -3.15
N PHE A 38 1.14 4.60 -3.00
CA PHE A 38 2.43 3.91 -2.93
C PHE A 38 2.95 3.91 -1.49
N ALA A 39 2.91 2.74 -0.84
CA ALA A 39 3.53 2.55 0.47
C ALA A 39 5.06 2.60 0.32
N THR A 40 5.66 3.69 0.80
CA THR A 40 7.05 4.05 0.49
C THR A 40 7.84 4.30 1.76
N ASN A 41 9.01 3.64 1.86
CA ASN A 41 9.94 3.84 2.98
C ASN A 41 10.69 5.18 2.87
N GLY A 42 11.09 5.75 4.01
CA GLY A 42 12.01 6.89 4.05
C GLY A 42 13.31 6.64 3.29
N ALA A 43 13.86 5.43 3.39
CA ALA A 43 15.07 5.02 2.66
C ALA A 43 14.95 5.11 1.13
N ILE A 44 13.75 4.98 0.57
CA ILE A 44 13.52 5.21 -0.88
C ILE A 44 13.63 6.70 -1.20
N ALA A 45 13.05 7.57 -0.38
CA ALA A 45 13.19 9.02 -0.55
C ALA A 45 14.65 9.48 -0.46
N ASP A 46 15.43 8.87 0.43
CA ASP A 46 16.85 9.21 0.59
C ASP A 46 17.73 8.71 -0.54
N ARG A 47 17.41 7.55 -1.12
CA ARG A 47 18.24 6.88 -2.13
C ARG A 47 17.80 7.11 -3.57
N TYR A 48 16.50 7.30 -3.79
CA TYR A 48 15.88 7.43 -5.11
C TYR A 48 14.80 8.52 -5.10
N PRO A 49 15.16 9.79 -4.77
CA PRO A 49 14.19 10.89 -4.69
C PRO A 49 13.39 11.08 -5.98
N GLU A 50 14.02 10.84 -7.13
CA GLU A 50 13.38 10.93 -8.44
C GLU A 50 12.21 9.96 -8.63
N VAL A 51 12.17 8.86 -7.89
CA VAL A 51 11.02 7.92 -7.90
C VAL A 51 9.82 8.59 -7.24
N ILE A 52 10.01 9.24 -6.09
CA ILE A 52 8.94 9.95 -5.38
C ILE A 52 8.39 11.10 -6.25
N GLU A 53 9.28 11.91 -6.81
CA GLU A 53 8.92 13.02 -7.69
C GLU A 53 8.12 12.52 -8.91
N HIS A 54 8.54 11.41 -9.51
CA HIS A 54 7.85 10.81 -10.65
C HIS A 54 6.45 10.31 -10.29
N LEU A 55 6.28 9.65 -9.15
CA LEU A 55 4.98 9.18 -8.66
C LEU A 55 4.02 10.35 -8.44
N LEU A 56 4.47 11.41 -7.77
CA LEU A 56 3.66 12.60 -7.49
C LEU A 56 3.30 13.36 -8.78
N ALA A 57 4.23 13.48 -9.74
CA ALA A 57 3.98 14.11 -11.03
C ALA A 57 2.92 13.39 -11.86
N LYS A 58 2.68 12.10 -11.59
CA LYS A 58 1.62 11.28 -12.19
C LYS A 58 0.30 11.28 -11.41
N GLY A 59 0.21 12.06 -10.32
CA GLY A 59 -0.99 12.15 -9.50
C GLY A 59 -1.17 10.99 -8.50
N HIS A 60 -0.14 10.17 -8.31
CA HIS A 60 -0.19 9.10 -7.32
C HIS A 60 0.07 9.64 -5.91
N GLU A 61 -0.40 8.92 -4.91
CA GLU A 61 -0.23 9.24 -3.49
C GLU A 61 0.97 8.51 -2.89
N ILE A 62 1.69 9.18 -1.99
CA ILE A 62 2.72 8.55 -1.14
C ILE A 62 2.14 8.29 0.24
N VAL A 63 2.16 7.02 0.64
CA VAL A 63 1.82 6.54 1.99
C VAL A 63 3.12 6.18 2.71
N ALA A 64 3.34 6.72 3.89
CA ALA A 64 4.55 6.42 4.66
C ALA A 64 4.57 4.95 5.10
N HIS A 65 5.72 4.28 4.91
CA HIS A 65 5.90 2.86 5.17
C HIS A 65 7.16 2.60 5.99
N SER A 66 7.28 3.30 7.12
CA SER A 66 8.43 3.26 8.01
C SER A 66 9.75 3.78 7.39
N SER A 67 10.85 3.73 8.14
CA SER A 67 12.17 4.17 7.69
C SER A 67 12.72 3.29 6.56
N ASP A 68 12.69 1.98 6.76
CA ASP A 68 13.07 0.95 5.79
C ASP A 68 12.34 -0.36 6.10
N MET A 69 12.64 -1.45 5.36
CA MET A 69 11.98 -2.74 5.55
C MET A 69 12.37 -3.47 6.86
N ASN A 70 13.32 -2.95 7.64
CA ASN A 70 13.65 -3.44 8.98
C ASN A 70 12.97 -2.59 10.08
N GLY A 71 12.38 -1.46 9.73
CA GLY A 71 11.66 -0.56 10.63
C GLY A 71 10.32 -1.11 11.09
N THR A 72 10.30 -2.37 11.56
CA THR A 72 9.12 -3.00 12.16
C THR A 72 8.92 -2.49 13.58
N ILE A 73 7.70 -2.18 13.93
CA ILE A 73 7.32 -1.83 15.31
C ILE A 73 7.10 -3.14 16.06
N ALA A 74 8.06 -3.49 16.91
CA ALA A 74 8.02 -4.74 17.68
C ALA A 74 7.30 -4.55 19.02
N THR A 75 6.73 -5.63 19.54
CA THR A 75 6.18 -5.64 20.91
C THR A 75 7.27 -5.26 21.91
N GLY A 76 6.99 -4.26 22.75
CA GLY A 76 7.92 -3.77 23.77
C GLY A 76 8.94 -2.74 23.28
N ILE A 77 8.79 -2.21 22.05
CA ILE A 77 9.54 -1.03 21.62
C ILE A 77 9.29 0.15 22.59
N ALA A 78 10.32 0.92 22.90
CA ALA A 78 10.15 2.11 23.73
C ALA A 78 9.38 3.18 22.93
N GLU A 79 8.45 3.88 23.60
CA GLU A 79 7.62 4.91 22.95
C GLU A 79 8.45 5.96 22.21
N GLU A 80 9.54 6.41 22.80
CA GLU A 80 10.41 7.42 22.19
C GLU A 80 11.13 6.90 20.93
N GLU A 81 11.50 5.61 20.92
CA GLU A 81 12.08 4.96 19.76
C GLU A 81 11.05 4.83 18.62
N GLU A 82 9.82 4.47 18.95
CA GLU A 82 8.73 4.40 17.97
C GLU A 82 8.39 5.79 17.40
N LYS A 83 8.32 6.82 18.24
CA LYS A 83 8.14 8.21 17.79
C LYS A 83 9.24 8.63 16.83
N GLN A 84 10.48 8.36 17.16
CA GLN A 84 11.62 8.68 16.31
C GLN A 84 11.57 7.94 14.97
N LEU A 85 11.17 6.67 14.97
CA LEU A 85 11.01 5.87 13.75
C LEU A 85 9.92 6.47 12.85
N ILE A 86 8.77 6.82 13.40
CA ILE A 86 7.67 7.44 12.66
C ILE A 86 8.12 8.80 12.10
N GLU A 87 8.67 9.67 12.94
CA GLU A 87 9.05 11.01 12.57
C GLU A 87 10.17 11.04 11.53
N SER A 88 11.21 10.23 11.67
CA SER A 88 12.30 10.15 10.69
C SER A 88 11.82 9.67 9.32
N SER A 89 10.89 8.71 9.31
CA SER A 89 10.25 8.22 8.08
C SER A 89 9.49 9.33 7.37
N LEU A 90 8.65 10.06 8.12
CA LEU A 90 7.85 11.16 7.57
C LEU A 90 8.73 12.30 7.09
N ALA A 91 9.76 12.68 7.83
CA ALA A 91 10.68 13.77 7.46
C ALA A 91 11.45 13.48 6.17
N SER A 92 11.91 12.22 5.97
CA SER A 92 12.58 11.82 4.72
C SER A 92 11.67 11.95 3.51
N LEU A 93 10.42 11.49 3.64
CA LEU A 93 9.42 11.59 2.56
C LEU A 93 9.00 13.04 2.30
N GLU A 94 8.73 13.83 3.35
CA GLU A 94 8.34 15.23 3.25
C GLU A 94 9.39 16.08 2.54
N ARG A 95 10.67 15.84 2.81
CA ARG A 95 11.79 16.56 2.18
C ARG A 95 11.77 16.43 0.66
N VAL A 96 11.38 15.28 0.12
CA VAL A 96 11.32 15.03 -1.33
C VAL A 96 9.96 15.38 -1.92
N ALA A 97 8.89 15.01 -1.22
CA ALA A 97 7.51 15.23 -1.69
C ALA A 97 7.08 16.71 -1.60
N GLY A 98 7.75 17.54 -0.80
CA GLY A 98 7.36 18.92 -0.54
C GLY A 98 6.13 19.07 0.39
N HIS A 99 5.57 17.98 0.85
CA HIS A 99 4.48 17.90 1.82
C HIS A 99 4.57 16.63 2.64
N ARG A 100 4.06 16.69 3.87
CA ARG A 100 4.04 15.55 4.77
C ARG A 100 3.02 14.51 4.31
N PRO A 101 3.39 13.21 4.22
CA PRO A 101 2.44 12.14 3.96
C PRO A 101 1.31 12.14 5.01
N ARG A 102 0.09 11.88 4.56
CA ARG A 102 -1.08 11.82 5.44
C ARG A 102 -1.50 10.41 5.80
N GLY A 103 -0.99 9.42 5.09
CA GLY A 103 -1.25 8.02 5.27
C GLY A 103 -0.06 7.25 5.82
N TRP A 104 -0.34 6.20 6.56
CA TRP A 104 0.64 5.27 7.12
C TRP A 104 0.26 3.82 6.84
N MET A 105 1.25 3.00 6.50
CA MET A 105 1.15 1.54 6.47
C MET A 105 2.37 0.96 7.17
N SER A 106 2.17 0.25 8.26
CA SER A 106 3.27 -0.35 9.03
C SER A 106 3.91 -1.52 8.27
N ILE A 107 5.23 -1.70 8.44
CA ILE A 107 5.91 -2.89 7.93
C ILE A 107 5.29 -4.14 8.56
N ALA A 108 4.91 -5.09 7.72
CA ALA A 108 4.23 -6.32 8.15
C ALA A 108 2.98 -6.08 9.03
N ARG A 109 2.37 -4.89 8.94
CA ARG A 109 1.27 -4.43 9.81
C ARG A 109 1.60 -4.52 11.31
N SER A 110 2.89 -4.47 11.64
CA SER A 110 3.32 -4.51 13.04
C SER A 110 3.07 -3.17 13.72
N GLN A 111 2.43 -3.22 14.88
CA GLN A 111 2.11 -2.04 15.68
C GLN A 111 2.32 -2.34 17.16
N SER A 112 2.64 -1.31 17.93
CA SER A 112 2.46 -1.29 19.38
C SER A 112 1.03 -0.88 19.74
N TRP A 113 0.67 -0.93 21.01
CA TRP A 113 -0.62 -0.39 21.47
C TRP A 113 -0.70 1.14 21.32
N ASP A 114 0.44 1.81 21.26
CA ASP A 114 0.55 3.25 21.16
C ASP A 114 0.62 3.76 19.70
N THR A 115 0.96 2.90 18.74
CA THR A 115 1.10 3.30 17.32
C THR A 115 -0.05 4.16 16.81
N PRO A 116 -1.35 3.81 17.01
CA PRO A 116 -2.44 4.64 16.48
C PRO A 116 -2.46 6.07 17.07
N ARG A 117 -2.13 6.20 18.37
CA ARG A 117 -2.02 7.51 19.03
C ARG A 117 -0.83 8.31 18.49
N LEU A 118 0.33 7.66 18.38
CA LEU A 118 1.56 8.28 17.89
C LEU A 118 1.44 8.75 16.44
N LEU A 119 0.73 8.01 15.61
CA LEU A 119 0.43 8.41 14.23
C LEU A 119 -0.40 9.70 14.19
N VAL A 120 -1.44 9.81 15.03
CA VAL A 120 -2.25 11.03 15.12
C VAL A 120 -1.41 12.21 15.61
N GLU A 121 -0.57 12.03 16.64
CA GLU A 121 0.36 13.04 17.14
C GLU A 121 1.35 13.51 16.07
N ALA A 122 1.78 12.60 15.18
CA ALA A 122 2.64 12.89 14.03
C ALA A 122 1.91 13.54 12.84
N GLY A 123 0.58 13.76 12.92
CA GLY A 123 -0.22 14.39 11.87
C GLY A 123 -0.73 13.45 10.79
N ILE A 124 -0.65 12.14 11.00
CA ILE A 124 -1.22 11.12 10.12
C ILE A 124 -2.74 11.15 10.24
N ALA A 125 -3.44 11.15 9.12
CA ALA A 125 -4.90 11.20 9.05
C ALA A 125 -5.53 9.81 8.92
N TYR A 126 -4.82 8.84 8.34
CA TYR A 126 -5.31 7.47 8.17
C TYR A 126 -4.17 6.45 8.19
N CYS A 127 -4.50 5.22 8.55
CA CYS A 127 -3.61 4.07 8.41
C CYS A 127 -4.27 2.94 7.61
N CYS A 128 -3.45 1.98 7.13
CA CYS A 128 -3.90 0.86 6.28
C CYS A 128 -3.61 -0.50 6.93
N ASP A 129 -3.54 -0.56 8.26
CA ASP A 129 -2.97 -1.72 8.95
C ASP A 129 -4.00 -2.73 9.45
N TRP A 130 -5.20 -2.28 9.81
CA TRP A 130 -6.21 -3.13 10.41
C TRP A 130 -7.18 -3.66 9.34
N VAL A 131 -7.37 -4.97 9.30
CA VAL A 131 -8.11 -5.69 8.25
C VAL A 131 -9.36 -6.39 8.80
N ASN A 132 -9.97 -5.81 9.80
CA ASN A 132 -11.11 -6.35 10.54
C ASN A 132 -12.47 -5.81 10.04
N ASP A 133 -12.48 -5.11 8.93
CA ASP A 133 -13.69 -4.60 8.27
C ASP A 133 -13.45 -4.54 6.75
N ASP A 134 -14.52 -4.52 5.97
CA ASP A 134 -14.46 -4.32 4.51
C ASP A 134 -14.56 -2.84 4.12
N LEU A 135 -14.98 -1.98 5.05
CA LEU A 135 -15.14 -0.55 4.82
C LEU A 135 -14.19 0.27 5.71
N PRO A 136 -13.75 1.44 5.25
CA PRO A 136 -13.03 2.40 6.08
C PRO A 136 -13.86 2.84 7.27
N TYR A 137 -13.21 2.99 8.41
CA TYR A 137 -13.87 3.42 9.65
C TYR A 137 -12.96 4.25 10.54
N SER A 138 -13.57 5.02 11.44
CA SER A 138 -12.85 5.85 12.41
C SER A 138 -12.51 5.07 13.68
N MET A 139 -11.23 5.02 14.01
CA MET A 139 -10.70 4.51 15.28
C MET A 139 -10.55 5.64 16.29
N LYS A 140 -10.88 5.39 17.55
CA LYS A 140 -10.63 6.33 18.65
C LYS A 140 -9.24 6.11 19.23
N THR A 141 -8.44 7.18 19.27
CA THR A 141 -7.16 7.20 19.99
C THR A 141 -7.18 8.27 21.08
N ALA A 142 -6.21 8.23 21.98
CA ALA A 142 -6.07 9.27 23.00
C ALA A 142 -5.70 10.65 22.41
N ALA A 143 -5.14 10.69 21.21
CA ALA A 143 -4.76 11.92 20.51
C ALA A 143 -5.83 12.43 19.51
N GLY A 144 -6.92 11.69 19.33
CA GLY A 144 -7.98 12.02 18.40
C GLY A 144 -8.37 10.86 17.48
N PRO A 145 -9.24 11.09 16.49
CA PRO A 145 -9.64 10.03 15.55
C PRO A 145 -8.53 9.73 14.53
N LEU A 146 -8.40 8.45 14.19
CA LEU A 146 -7.57 7.96 13.07
C LEU A 146 -8.47 7.12 12.16
N ILE A 147 -8.49 7.42 10.86
CA ILE A 147 -9.24 6.59 9.92
C ILE A 147 -8.42 5.33 9.62
N ASN A 148 -9.04 4.17 9.68
CA ASN A 148 -8.46 2.95 9.12
C ASN A 148 -9.05 2.69 7.74
N VAL A 149 -8.18 2.51 6.74
CA VAL A 149 -8.54 2.03 5.40
C VAL A 149 -8.09 0.57 5.33
N PRO A 150 -9.01 -0.39 5.39
CA PRO A 150 -8.64 -1.80 5.50
C PRO A 150 -8.08 -2.33 4.18
N VAL A 151 -6.75 -2.44 4.09
CA VAL A 151 -6.08 -3.04 2.93
C VAL A 151 -5.85 -4.52 3.21
N ASN A 152 -6.72 -5.36 2.67
CA ASN A 152 -6.69 -6.80 2.90
C ASN A 152 -5.41 -7.44 2.35
N HIS A 153 -4.64 -8.08 3.23
CA HIS A 153 -3.41 -8.77 2.86
C HIS A 153 -3.65 -10.10 2.18
N GLU A 154 -4.73 -10.80 2.54
CA GLU A 154 -5.02 -12.14 2.02
C GLU A 154 -5.21 -12.15 0.51
N LEU A 155 -5.76 -11.07 -0.04
CA LEU A 155 -5.94 -10.86 -1.48
C LEU A 155 -4.84 -9.95 -2.08
N SER A 156 -3.60 -10.06 -1.60
CA SER A 156 -2.44 -9.41 -2.20
C SER A 156 -1.69 -10.34 -3.15
N ASP A 157 -0.96 -9.78 -4.12
CA ASP A 157 -0.07 -10.56 -4.99
C ASP A 157 1.01 -11.27 -4.19
N ARG A 158 1.44 -10.68 -3.07
CA ARG A 158 2.42 -11.29 -2.17
C ARG A 158 1.87 -12.57 -1.53
N GLN A 159 0.61 -12.57 -1.12
CA GLN A 159 -0.02 -13.75 -0.53
C GLN A 159 -0.38 -14.77 -1.61
N VAL A 160 -1.12 -14.37 -2.63
CA VAL A 160 -1.63 -15.28 -3.66
C VAL A 160 -0.49 -15.85 -4.52
N ILE A 161 0.39 -15.00 -5.04
CA ILE A 161 1.46 -15.43 -5.94
C ILE A 161 2.70 -15.85 -5.14
N GLY A 162 3.10 -15.04 -4.15
CA GLY A 162 4.34 -15.26 -3.42
C GLY A 162 4.27 -16.43 -2.43
N THR A 163 3.22 -16.51 -1.64
CA THR A 163 3.06 -17.51 -0.57
C THR A 163 2.33 -18.76 -1.07
N GLN A 164 1.16 -18.58 -1.70
CA GLN A 164 0.33 -19.68 -2.18
C GLN A 164 0.80 -20.22 -3.54
N GLN A 165 1.78 -19.60 -4.18
CA GLN A 165 2.39 -19.98 -5.44
C GLN A 165 1.38 -20.12 -6.60
N GLN A 166 0.33 -19.31 -6.59
CA GLN A 166 -0.64 -19.24 -7.68
C GLN A 166 -0.12 -18.33 -8.81
N SER A 167 -0.76 -18.40 -9.97
CA SER A 167 -0.41 -17.56 -11.11
C SER A 167 -0.95 -16.12 -10.98
N ALA A 168 -0.46 -15.21 -11.80
CA ALA A 168 -0.98 -13.85 -11.88
C ALA A 168 -2.42 -13.81 -12.41
N GLU A 169 -2.76 -14.73 -13.30
CA GLU A 169 -4.13 -14.92 -13.80
C GLU A 169 -5.08 -15.38 -12.68
N SER A 170 -4.62 -16.31 -11.80
CA SER A 170 -5.40 -16.72 -10.63
C SER A 170 -5.65 -15.56 -9.67
N TYR A 171 -4.66 -14.69 -9.47
CA TYR A 171 -4.82 -13.46 -8.70
C TYR A 171 -5.90 -12.56 -9.33
N ALA A 172 -5.83 -12.34 -10.65
CA ALA A 172 -6.82 -11.51 -11.36
C ALA A 172 -8.24 -12.09 -11.27
N VAL A 173 -8.40 -13.42 -11.33
CA VAL A 173 -9.70 -14.09 -11.15
C VAL A 173 -10.25 -13.84 -9.75
N GLN A 174 -9.45 -13.99 -8.70
CA GLN A 174 -9.89 -13.76 -7.32
C GLN A 174 -10.31 -12.30 -7.07
N ILE A 175 -9.62 -11.32 -7.68
CA ILE A 175 -10.05 -9.91 -7.63
C ILE A 175 -11.41 -9.73 -8.33
N LYS A 176 -11.62 -10.34 -9.50
CA LYS A 176 -12.91 -10.26 -10.21
C LYS A 176 -14.04 -10.91 -9.43
N ASP A 177 -13.78 -12.03 -8.79
CA ASP A 177 -14.77 -12.72 -7.95
C ASP A 177 -15.17 -11.85 -6.75
N ALA A 178 -14.18 -11.24 -6.08
CA ALA A 178 -14.42 -10.29 -4.99
C ALA A 178 -15.21 -9.06 -5.49
N PHE A 179 -14.86 -8.52 -6.65
CA PHE A 179 -15.57 -7.40 -7.26
C PHE A 179 -17.06 -7.74 -7.50
N HIS A 180 -17.36 -8.85 -8.14
CA HIS A 180 -18.75 -9.26 -8.41
C HIS A 180 -19.55 -9.44 -7.13
N TRP A 181 -18.95 -10.02 -6.09
CA TRP A 181 -19.60 -10.16 -4.79
C TRP A 181 -19.94 -8.81 -4.18
N LEU A 182 -18.96 -7.89 -4.14
CA LEU A 182 -19.12 -6.57 -3.56
C LEU A 182 -20.10 -5.69 -4.33
N VAL A 183 -20.19 -5.82 -5.65
CA VAL A 183 -21.23 -5.14 -6.45
C VAL A 183 -22.62 -5.59 -6.03
N GLY A 184 -22.84 -6.89 -5.85
CA GLY A 184 -24.11 -7.41 -5.34
C GLY A 184 -24.48 -6.86 -3.96
N GLU A 185 -23.50 -6.75 -3.05
CA GLU A 185 -23.73 -6.14 -1.74
C GLU A 185 -23.99 -4.62 -1.83
N ALA A 186 -23.37 -3.94 -2.79
CA ALA A 186 -23.54 -2.51 -2.97
C ALA A 186 -24.97 -2.11 -3.36
N GLU A 187 -25.68 -2.96 -4.09
CA GLU A 187 -27.07 -2.76 -4.45
C GLU A 187 -27.99 -2.68 -3.21
N GLU A 188 -27.65 -3.43 -2.15
CA GLU A 188 -28.47 -3.50 -0.93
C GLU A 188 -28.00 -2.52 0.17
N SER A 189 -26.71 -2.29 0.25
CA SER A 189 -26.09 -1.68 1.44
C SER A 189 -25.21 -0.45 1.14
N GLY A 190 -25.17 0.01 -0.13
CA GLY A 190 -24.41 1.17 -0.56
C GLY A 190 -22.94 0.87 -0.92
N PRO A 191 -22.13 1.90 -1.19
CA PRO A 191 -20.79 1.75 -1.76
C PRO A 191 -19.91 0.74 -1.02
N ARG A 192 -19.08 0.03 -1.79
CA ARG A 192 -18.11 -0.94 -1.29
C ARG A 192 -16.69 -0.53 -1.66
N PHE A 193 -15.73 -1.05 -0.93
CA PHE A 193 -14.31 -0.81 -1.14
C PHE A 193 -13.60 -2.14 -1.42
N LEU A 194 -12.87 -2.21 -2.55
CA LEU A 194 -12.04 -3.36 -2.92
C LEU A 194 -10.58 -2.92 -3.00
N PRO A 195 -9.75 -3.20 -1.98
CA PRO A 195 -8.33 -2.90 -2.04
C PRO A 195 -7.60 -3.87 -2.97
N ILE A 196 -6.83 -3.35 -3.93
CA ILE A 196 -5.95 -4.13 -4.80
C ILE A 196 -4.51 -3.83 -4.41
N GLN A 197 -3.84 -4.79 -3.78
CA GLN A 197 -2.47 -4.67 -3.31
C GLN A 197 -1.52 -5.46 -4.19
N VAL A 198 -0.57 -4.77 -4.84
CA VAL A 198 0.46 -5.37 -5.69
C VAL A 198 1.85 -4.87 -5.32
N THR A 199 2.85 -5.70 -5.60
CA THR A 199 4.25 -5.46 -5.27
C THR A 199 5.09 -5.40 -6.54
N PRO A 200 5.88 -4.33 -6.78
CA PRO A 200 6.61 -4.15 -8.03
C PRO A 200 7.54 -5.31 -8.41
N TYR A 201 8.20 -5.95 -7.45
CA TYR A 201 9.09 -7.10 -7.73
C TYR A 201 8.35 -8.45 -7.85
N ILE A 202 7.02 -8.47 -7.66
CA ILE A 202 6.17 -9.64 -7.87
C ILE A 202 5.36 -9.45 -9.16
N MET A 203 4.43 -8.48 -9.17
CA MET A 203 3.53 -8.26 -10.29
C MET A 203 4.23 -7.59 -11.49
N GLY A 204 5.24 -6.75 -11.27
CA GLY A 204 5.98 -6.05 -12.33
C GLY A 204 6.94 -6.92 -13.15
N LEU A 205 6.94 -8.25 -12.97
CA LEU A 205 7.71 -9.18 -13.80
C LEU A 205 7.11 -9.35 -15.19
N PRO A 206 7.92 -9.53 -16.24
CA PRO A 206 7.46 -9.50 -17.64
C PRO A 206 6.44 -10.59 -17.98
N TYR A 207 6.42 -11.69 -17.25
CA TYR A 207 5.47 -12.79 -17.44
C TYR A 207 4.22 -12.70 -16.56
N ARG A 208 4.08 -11.62 -15.76
CA ARG A 208 2.94 -11.39 -14.88
C ARG A 208 2.19 -10.09 -15.17
N ILE A 209 2.91 -9.06 -15.62
CA ILE A 209 2.34 -7.72 -15.77
C ILE A 209 1.13 -7.70 -16.72
N GLY A 210 1.11 -8.54 -17.77
CA GLY A 210 -0.02 -8.62 -18.69
C GLY A 210 -1.34 -8.98 -18.02
N ALA A 211 -1.33 -9.90 -17.04
CA ALA A 211 -2.54 -10.24 -16.27
C ALA A 211 -3.05 -9.05 -15.43
N PHE A 212 -2.14 -8.23 -14.92
CA PHE A 212 -2.52 -7.03 -14.17
C PHE A 212 -3.07 -5.92 -15.09
N GLU A 213 -2.48 -5.70 -16.25
CA GLU A 213 -3.00 -4.76 -17.26
C GLU A 213 -4.43 -5.15 -17.70
N GLU A 214 -4.64 -6.43 -17.98
CA GLU A 214 -5.97 -6.94 -18.35
C GLU A 214 -6.98 -6.78 -17.22
N LEU A 215 -6.56 -7.02 -15.98
CA LEU A 215 -7.40 -6.81 -14.79
C LEU A 215 -7.81 -5.34 -14.65
N LEU A 216 -6.85 -4.41 -14.72
CA LEU A 216 -7.14 -2.97 -14.60
C LEU A 216 -8.07 -2.48 -15.71
N ARG A 217 -7.81 -2.90 -16.95
CA ARG A 217 -8.67 -2.57 -18.10
C ARG A 217 -10.08 -3.11 -17.89
N TRP A 218 -10.20 -4.36 -17.47
CA TRP A 218 -11.49 -4.97 -17.17
C TRP A 218 -12.24 -4.19 -16.07
N LEU A 219 -11.56 -3.77 -15.00
CA LEU A 219 -12.17 -2.94 -13.94
C LEU A 219 -12.59 -1.57 -14.46
N ALA A 220 -11.76 -0.91 -15.27
CA ALA A 220 -12.08 0.40 -15.87
C ALA A 220 -13.32 0.35 -16.77
N ASP A 221 -13.59 -0.79 -17.40
CA ASP A 221 -14.77 -1.01 -18.24
C ASP A 221 -16.06 -1.28 -17.41
N GLN A 222 -15.95 -1.45 -16.07
CA GLN A 222 -17.12 -1.61 -15.22
C GLN A 222 -17.73 -0.24 -14.91
N GLY A 223 -18.99 -0.04 -15.27
CA GLY A 223 -19.69 1.26 -15.11
C GLY A 223 -19.87 1.72 -13.66
N ASP A 224 -19.79 0.80 -12.71
CA ASP A 224 -20.01 1.03 -11.27
C ASP A 224 -18.69 1.04 -10.46
N CYS A 225 -17.54 1.18 -11.13
CA CYS A 225 -16.22 1.14 -10.53
C CYS A 225 -15.46 2.45 -10.76
N ALA A 226 -14.74 2.92 -9.73
CA ALA A 226 -13.81 4.04 -9.84
C ALA A 226 -12.52 3.73 -9.05
N PHE A 227 -11.38 4.14 -9.60
CA PHE A 227 -10.10 4.02 -8.94
C PHE A 227 -9.86 5.23 -8.03
N HIS A 228 -9.45 4.95 -6.79
CA HIS A 228 -9.16 5.97 -5.78
C HIS A 228 -7.88 5.66 -5.04
N THR A 229 -7.22 6.71 -4.57
CA THR A 229 -6.13 6.59 -3.59
C THR A 229 -6.70 6.28 -2.20
N CYS A 230 -5.86 5.72 -1.31
CA CYS A 230 -6.24 5.48 0.08
C CYS A 230 -6.63 6.79 0.81
N GLY A 231 -5.99 7.91 0.46
CA GLY A 231 -6.30 9.23 1.02
C GLY A 231 -7.66 9.75 0.59
N GLU A 232 -8.08 9.52 -0.65
CA GLU A 232 -9.43 9.85 -1.14
C GLU A 232 -10.48 9.00 -0.41
N VAL A 233 -10.25 7.69 -0.32
CA VAL A 233 -11.11 6.75 0.41
C VAL A 233 -11.23 7.15 1.89
N ALA A 234 -10.11 7.45 2.56
CA ALA A 234 -10.11 7.92 3.95
C ALA A 234 -10.86 9.25 4.14
N SER A 235 -10.82 10.12 3.14
CA SER A 235 -11.52 11.41 3.17
C SER A 235 -13.03 11.26 3.03
N ALA A 236 -13.49 10.27 2.29
CA ALA A 236 -14.91 9.95 2.13
C ALA A 236 -15.52 9.26 3.38
N ALA A 237 -14.69 8.63 4.21
CA ALA A 237 -15.11 7.92 5.44
C ALA A 237 -15.25 8.83 6.69
N ARG A 238 -15.10 10.14 6.57
CA ARG A 238 -15.16 11.11 7.68
C ARG A 238 -16.58 11.56 7.99
#